data_36fceede7d237ac2310a00f323f0783c
#
_entry.id   36fceede7d237ac2310a00f323f0783c
#
_cell.length_a   1.000
_cell.length_b   1.000
_cell.length_c   1.000
_cell.angle_alpha   90.00
_cell.angle_beta   90.00
_cell.angle_gamma   90.00
#
_symmetry.space_group_name_H-M   'P 1'
#
loop_
_entity.id
_entity.type
_entity.pdbx_description
1 polymer ?
#
loop_
_entity_poly.entity_id
_entity_poly.type
_entity_poly.pdbx_seq_one_letter_code
_entity_poly.pdbx_strand_id
1 'polypeptide(L)'
;MRWLRDLLKAQAAEGRTVLVSSHVLSEVAQTADELILIRKGELVAQTTLAEFTAGGRAAMRVRAADPETLATALGEGSGTVGHDEDGALLVEGLSGEQIVVLALERGIAIYELAPQRSSLEARFLEVMGEDAGEEAAP
;
A
#
# COMPACT_ATOMS: atom_id res chain seq x y z
N MET A 1 9.50 10.89 -18.76
CA MET A 1 9.61 11.87 -17.67
C MET A 1 10.84 11.69 -16.74
N ARG A 2 11.70 10.73 -17.04
CA ARG A 2 12.92 10.44 -16.26
C ARG A 2 13.84 11.67 -16.10
N TRP A 3 14.05 12.42 -17.19
CA TRP A 3 14.86 13.64 -17.19
C TRP A 3 14.37 14.70 -16.20
N LEU A 4 13.06 14.97 -16.13
CA LEU A 4 12.49 15.97 -15.22
C LEU A 4 12.70 15.57 -13.76
N ARG A 5 12.50 14.31 -13.44
CA ARG A 5 12.74 13.75 -12.11
C ARG A 5 14.20 13.91 -11.69
N ASP A 6 15.13 13.56 -12.59
CA ASP A 6 16.55 13.66 -12.31
C ASP A 6 16.99 15.12 -12.10
N LEU A 7 16.41 16.06 -12.86
CA LEU A 7 16.61 17.49 -12.68
C LEU A 7 16.12 17.98 -11.31
N LEU A 8 14.89 17.62 -10.91
CA LEU A 8 14.32 18.03 -9.63
C LEU A 8 15.13 17.49 -8.45
N LYS A 9 15.56 16.23 -8.51
CA LYS A 9 16.43 15.63 -7.49
C LYS A 9 17.79 16.29 -7.42
N ALA A 10 18.39 16.67 -8.56
CA ALA A 10 19.64 17.40 -8.59
C ALA A 10 19.51 18.77 -7.93
N GLN A 11 18.44 19.50 -8.17
CA GLN A 11 18.16 20.80 -7.53
C GLN A 11 18.01 20.67 -6.01
N ALA A 12 17.31 19.63 -5.55
CA ALA A 12 17.18 19.35 -4.12
C ALA A 12 18.51 18.98 -3.48
N ALA A 13 19.35 18.20 -4.16
CA ALA A 13 20.69 17.84 -3.69
C ALA A 13 21.64 19.04 -3.55
N GLU A 14 21.42 20.12 -4.31
CA GLU A 14 22.13 21.40 -4.18
C GLU A 14 21.66 22.28 -3.00
N GLY A 15 20.73 21.77 -2.17
CA GLY A 15 20.19 22.48 -1.01
C GLY A 15 18.98 23.36 -1.32
N ARG A 16 18.37 23.23 -2.50
CA ARG A 16 17.15 23.94 -2.87
C ARG A 16 15.91 23.19 -2.43
N THR A 17 14.89 23.93 -2.04
CA THR A 17 13.56 23.36 -1.80
C THR A 17 12.79 23.35 -3.13
N VAL A 18 12.28 22.16 -3.50
CA VAL A 18 11.51 21.96 -4.72
C VAL A 18 10.09 21.56 -4.34
N LEU A 19 9.11 22.37 -4.69
CA LEU A 19 7.69 22.06 -4.49
C LEU A 19 7.05 21.68 -5.82
N VAL A 20 6.42 20.50 -5.85
CA VAL A 20 5.74 19.96 -7.03
C VAL A 20 4.31 19.58 -6.68
N SER A 21 3.36 20.02 -7.50
CA SER A 21 1.99 19.57 -7.44
C SER A 21 1.75 18.51 -8.53
N SER A 22 1.26 17.36 -8.14
CA SER A 22 0.96 16.26 -9.05
C SER A 22 -0.25 15.45 -8.56
N HIS A 23 -0.99 14.87 -9.49
CA HIS A 23 -2.02 13.86 -9.23
C HIS A 23 -1.56 12.45 -9.66
N VAL A 24 -0.36 12.34 -10.19
CA VAL A 24 0.23 11.06 -10.63
C VAL A 24 1.06 10.49 -9.49
N LEU A 25 0.45 9.64 -8.67
CA LEU A 25 1.05 9.13 -7.43
C LEU A 25 2.33 8.31 -7.67
N SER A 26 2.40 7.56 -8.76
CA SER A 26 3.60 6.80 -9.14
C SER A 26 4.83 7.68 -9.41
N GLU A 27 4.64 8.87 -9.97
CA GLU A 27 5.71 9.84 -10.18
C GLU A 27 6.12 10.50 -8.85
N VAL A 28 5.14 10.82 -8.00
CA VAL A 28 5.38 11.35 -6.65
C VAL A 28 6.19 10.36 -5.82
N ALA A 29 5.81 9.08 -5.82
CA ALA A 29 6.50 8.02 -5.10
C ALA A 29 7.99 7.87 -5.47
N GLN A 30 8.36 8.23 -6.69
CA GLN A 30 9.73 8.14 -7.18
C GLN A 30 10.54 9.43 -7.03
N THR A 31 9.87 10.56 -6.73
CA THR A 31 10.49 11.88 -6.78
C THR A 31 10.52 12.59 -5.44
N ALA A 32 9.42 12.49 -4.67
CA ALA A 32 9.23 13.24 -3.44
C ALA A 32 9.93 12.60 -2.24
N ASP A 33 10.42 13.45 -1.34
CA ASP A 33 10.91 13.05 -0.01
C ASP A 33 9.82 13.30 1.05
N GLU A 34 9.08 14.41 0.90
CA GLU A 34 7.98 14.80 1.78
C GLU A 34 6.67 14.95 0.98
N LEU A 35 5.56 14.75 1.66
CA LEU A 35 4.22 14.86 1.12
C LEU A 35 3.39 15.89 1.87
N ILE A 36 2.64 16.65 1.11
CA ILE A 36 1.54 17.49 1.60
C ILE A 36 0.28 17.04 0.88
N LEU A 37 -0.66 16.46 1.63
CA LEU A 37 -1.95 16.02 1.11
C LEU A 37 -3.01 17.06 1.42
N ILE A 38 -3.67 17.55 0.37
CA ILE A 38 -4.73 18.57 0.47
C ILE A 38 -5.99 17.99 -0.16
N ARG A 39 -7.12 18.19 0.52
CA ARG A 39 -8.44 17.82 0.05
C ARG A 39 -9.44 18.94 0.34
N LYS A 40 -10.20 19.35 -0.67
CA LYS A 40 -11.21 20.42 -0.55
C LYS A 40 -10.67 21.70 0.13
N GLY A 41 -9.39 22.03 -0.10
CA GLY A 41 -8.74 23.19 0.50
C GLY A 41 -8.22 23.00 1.93
N GLU A 42 -8.34 21.82 2.50
CA GLU A 42 -7.86 21.49 3.85
C GLU A 42 -6.63 20.59 3.81
N LEU A 43 -5.73 20.80 4.77
CA LEU A 43 -4.56 19.97 4.97
C LEU A 43 -4.97 18.64 5.59
N VAL A 44 -4.78 17.53 4.86
CA VAL A 44 -5.07 16.17 5.33
C VAL A 44 -3.86 15.56 6.03
N ALA A 45 -2.67 15.70 5.43
CA ALA A 45 -1.44 15.18 6.00
C ALA A 45 -0.23 15.99 5.53
N GLN A 46 0.77 16.10 6.40
CA GLN A 46 2.11 16.60 6.09
C GLN A 46 3.10 15.67 6.76
N THR A 47 3.88 14.94 5.97
CA THR A 47 4.75 13.88 6.46
C THR A 47 5.80 13.49 5.42
N THR A 48 6.77 12.69 5.79
CA THR A 48 7.68 12.10 4.82
C THR A 48 6.99 11.00 4.01
N LEU A 49 7.45 10.76 2.79
CA LEU A 49 6.96 9.66 1.97
C LEU A 49 7.09 8.32 2.68
N ALA A 50 8.22 8.11 3.37
CA ALA A 50 8.49 6.88 4.10
C ALA A 50 7.50 6.65 5.27
N GLU A 51 7.24 7.68 6.07
CA GLU A 51 6.27 7.61 7.18
C GLU A 51 4.84 7.41 6.68
N PHE A 52 4.46 8.09 5.60
CA PHE A 52 3.13 7.95 5.02
C PHE A 52 2.86 6.52 4.53
N THR A 53 3.80 5.93 3.80
CA THR A 53 3.67 4.54 3.32
C THR A 53 3.78 3.50 4.42
N ALA A 54 4.59 3.76 5.46
CA ALA A 54 4.69 2.88 6.63
C ALA A 54 3.42 2.86 7.49
N GLY A 55 2.61 3.93 7.46
CA GLY A 55 1.33 4.00 8.17
C GLY A 55 0.19 3.22 7.50
N GLY A 56 0.41 2.64 6.32
CA GLY A 56 -0.58 1.79 5.65
C GLY A 56 -0.78 0.45 6.33
N ARG A 57 -1.87 -0.22 6.00
CA ARG A 57 -2.17 -1.55 6.54
C ARG A 57 -1.08 -2.54 6.12
N ALA A 58 -0.59 -3.29 7.11
CA ALA A 58 0.36 -4.35 6.84
C ALA A 58 -0.35 -5.50 6.12
N ALA A 59 0.14 -5.86 4.96
CA ALA A 59 -0.34 -7.00 4.20
C ALA A 59 0.78 -8.04 4.03
N MET A 60 0.40 -9.30 3.88
CA MET A 60 1.30 -10.37 3.48
C MET A 60 1.01 -10.75 2.02
N ARG A 61 2.05 -10.79 1.21
CA ARG A 61 1.99 -11.29 -0.15
C ARG A 61 2.22 -12.79 -0.13
N VAL A 62 1.27 -13.54 -0.70
CA VAL A 62 1.27 -15.01 -0.66
C VAL A 62 1.10 -15.58 -2.05
N ARG A 63 2.00 -16.50 -2.42
CA ARG A 63 1.82 -17.39 -3.58
C ARG A 63 1.67 -18.81 -3.09
N ALA A 64 0.66 -19.49 -3.57
CA ALA A 64 0.32 -20.84 -3.16
C ALA A 64 -0.04 -21.72 -4.36
N ALA A 65 0.01 -23.03 -4.16
CA ALA A 65 -0.37 -24.01 -5.18
C ALA A 65 -1.86 -23.96 -5.54
N ASP A 66 -2.71 -23.65 -4.57
CA ASP A 66 -4.15 -23.46 -4.73
C ASP A 66 -4.56 -22.13 -4.06
N PRO A 67 -4.42 -21.00 -4.78
CA PRO A 67 -4.68 -19.70 -4.21
C PRO A 67 -6.15 -19.47 -3.88
N GLU A 68 -7.09 -20.05 -4.63
CA GLU A 68 -8.52 -19.84 -4.42
C GLU A 68 -9.01 -20.54 -3.15
N THR A 69 -8.62 -21.78 -2.95
CA THR A 69 -8.95 -22.52 -1.72
C THR A 69 -8.32 -21.84 -0.50
N LEU A 70 -7.08 -21.38 -0.64
CA LEU A 70 -6.39 -20.64 0.43
C LEU A 70 -7.08 -19.31 0.73
N ALA A 71 -7.46 -18.54 -0.29
CA ALA A 71 -8.18 -17.28 -0.13
C ALA A 71 -9.49 -17.46 0.64
N THR A 72 -10.26 -18.50 0.32
CA THR A 72 -11.49 -18.85 1.02
C THR A 72 -11.22 -19.15 2.50
N ALA A 73 -10.25 -19.99 2.79
CA ALA A 73 -9.86 -20.35 4.15
C ALA A 73 -9.40 -19.14 4.98
N LEU A 74 -8.62 -18.24 4.37
CA LEU A 74 -8.14 -17.03 5.01
C LEU A 74 -9.27 -16.03 5.29
N GLY A 75 -10.24 -15.92 4.39
CA GLY A 75 -11.44 -15.08 4.56
C GLY A 75 -12.34 -15.57 5.68
N GLU A 76 -12.47 -16.88 5.87
CA GLU A 76 -13.18 -17.49 7.01
C GLU A 76 -12.49 -17.19 8.34
N GLY A 77 -11.16 -17.03 8.34
CA GLY A 77 -10.32 -16.79 9.51
C GLY A 77 -10.11 -15.33 9.91
N SER A 78 -10.98 -14.40 9.51
CA SER A 78 -10.90 -12.95 9.80
C SER A 78 -9.85 -12.17 8.99
N GLY A 79 -9.23 -12.78 8.00
CA GLY A 79 -8.35 -12.08 7.06
C GLY A 79 -9.13 -11.39 5.95
N THR A 80 -8.65 -10.25 5.50
CA THR A 80 -9.10 -9.64 4.23
C THR A 80 -8.16 -10.07 3.13
N VAL A 81 -8.69 -10.62 2.06
CA VAL A 81 -7.89 -11.16 0.96
C VAL A 81 -8.18 -10.39 -0.32
N GLY A 82 -7.14 -9.81 -0.88
CA GLY A 82 -7.12 -9.21 -2.21
C GLY A 82 -6.15 -9.93 -3.13
N HIS A 83 -5.98 -9.42 -4.34
CA HIS A 83 -5.02 -9.93 -5.31
C HIS A 83 -4.14 -8.77 -5.81
N ASP A 84 -2.87 -9.06 -6.06
CA ASP A 84 -2.00 -8.12 -6.75
C ASP A 84 -2.09 -8.28 -8.29
N GLU A 85 -1.36 -7.45 -9.02
CA GLU A 85 -1.34 -7.46 -10.48
C GLU A 85 -0.79 -8.78 -11.06
N ASP A 86 0.04 -9.50 -10.30
CA ASP A 86 0.63 -10.79 -10.67
C ASP A 86 -0.24 -11.99 -10.26
N GLY A 87 -1.40 -11.75 -9.64
CA GLY A 87 -2.31 -12.79 -9.16
C GLY A 87 -1.91 -13.44 -7.82
N ALA A 88 -0.92 -12.90 -7.11
CA ALA A 88 -0.61 -13.30 -5.75
C ALA A 88 -1.69 -12.79 -4.79
N LEU A 89 -1.91 -13.49 -3.69
CA LEU A 89 -2.84 -13.04 -2.64
C LEU A 89 -2.19 -11.93 -1.81
N LEU A 90 -2.94 -10.89 -1.52
CA LEU A 90 -2.63 -9.87 -0.55
C LEU A 90 -3.53 -10.06 0.67
N VAL A 91 -2.93 -10.44 1.80
CA VAL A 91 -3.65 -10.82 3.01
C VAL A 91 -3.41 -9.79 4.09
N GLU A 92 -4.47 -9.16 4.56
CA GLU A 92 -4.46 -8.24 5.69
C GLU A 92 -5.13 -8.87 6.92
N GLY A 93 -4.70 -8.47 8.12
CA GLY A 93 -5.29 -8.89 9.38
C GLY A 93 -4.81 -10.24 9.91
N LEU A 94 -3.97 -10.96 9.18
CA LEU A 94 -3.35 -12.21 9.62
C LEU A 94 -1.83 -12.11 9.57
N SER A 95 -1.17 -12.74 10.56
CA SER A 95 0.28 -12.88 10.56
C SER A 95 0.74 -13.95 9.56
N GLY A 96 2.01 -13.91 9.17
CA GLY A 96 2.60 -14.95 8.32
C GLY A 96 2.47 -16.35 8.92
N GLU A 97 2.62 -16.49 10.25
CA GLU A 97 2.45 -17.76 10.97
C GLU A 97 1.03 -18.29 10.84
N GLN A 98 0.02 -17.43 11.04
CA GLN A 98 -1.39 -17.82 10.90
C GLN A 98 -1.71 -18.28 9.48
N ILE A 99 -1.17 -17.60 8.47
CA ILE A 99 -1.34 -17.98 7.06
C ILE A 99 -0.73 -19.35 6.79
N VAL A 100 0.48 -19.61 7.30
CA VAL A 100 1.16 -20.91 7.13
C VAL A 100 0.37 -22.03 7.80
N VAL A 101 -0.11 -21.83 9.02
CA VAL A 101 -0.91 -22.84 9.74
C VAL A 101 -2.18 -23.18 8.97
N LEU A 102 -2.92 -22.19 8.50
CA LEU A 102 -4.14 -22.41 7.70
C LEU A 102 -3.85 -23.15 6.38
N ALA A 103 -2.75 -22.82 5.71
CA ALA A 103 -2.34 -23.51 4.50
C ALA A 103 -1.98 -24.99 4.77
N LEU A 104 -1.27 -25.26 5.86
CA LEU A 104 -0.91 -26.63 6.28
C LEU A 104 -2.15 -27.46 6.62
N GLU A 105 -3.11 -26.89 7.34
CA GLU A 105 -4.38 -27.58 7.67
C GLU A 105 -5.18 -27.97 6.42
N ARG A 106 -5.05 -27.22 5.35
CA ARG A 106 -5.72 -27.47 4.06
C ARG A 106 -4.82 -28.25 3.07
N GLY A 107 -3.60 -28.60 3.45
CA GLY A 107 -2.65 -29.30 2.59
C GLY A 107 -2.18 -28.48 1.38
N ILE A 108 -2.16 -27.16 1.51
CA ILE A 108 -1.79 -26.22 0.43
C ILE A 108 -0.33 -25.81 0.60
N ALA A 109 0.49 -26.04 -0.44
CA ALA A 109 1.87 -25.58 -0.47
C ALA A 109 1.94 -24.07 -0.70
N ILE A 110 2.76 -23.38 0.09
CA ILE A 110 3.08 -21.95 -0.09
C ILE A 110 4.42 -21.86 -0.81
N TYR A 111 4.46 -21.08 -1.90
CA TYR A 111 5.67 -20.82 -2.68
C TYR A 111 6.37 -19.53 -2.28
N GLU A 112 5.60 -18.54 -1.80
CA GLU A 112 6.11 -17.27 -1.36
C GLU A 112 5.24 -16.74 -0.22
N LEU A 113 5.88 -16.20 0.81
CA LEU A 113 5.25 -15.49 1.89
C LEU A 113 6.17 -14.32 2.29
N ALA A 114 5.75 -13.11 1.98
CA ALA A 114 6.55 -11.91 2.23
C ALA A 114 5.70 -10.76 2.73
N PRO A 115 6.22 -9.94 3.67
CA PRO A 115 5.54 -8.72 4.05
C PRO A 115 5.50 -7.77 2.85
N GLN A 116 4.31 -7.24 2.57
CA GLN A 116 4.07 -6.25 1.53
C GLN A 116 3.94 -4.88 2.18
N ARG A 117 4.78 -3.94 1.76
CA ARG A 117 4.63 -2.54 2.15
C ARG A 117 3.50 -1.92 1.36
N SER A 118 2.72 -1.09 2.02
CA SER A 118 1.70 -0.30 1.36
C SER A 118 2.35 0.61 0.30
N SER A 119 1.80 0.62 -0.91
CA SER A 119 2.21 1.60 -1.92
C SER A 119 1.67 2.98 -1.57
N LEU A 120 2.24 4.03 -2.16
CA LEU A 120 1.70 5.38 -2.00
C LEU A 120 0.24 5.45 -2.47
N GLU A 121 -0.09 4.78 -3.58
CA GLU A 121 -1.43 4.71 -4.12
C GLU A 121 -2.41 4.03 -3.16
N ALA A 122 -2.04 2.89 -2.61
CA ALA A 122 -2.87 2.15 -1.67
C ALA A 122 -3.12 2.97 -0.39
N ARG A 123 -2.07 3.57 0.16
CA ARG A 123 -2.18 4.42 1.34
C ARG A 123 -3.00 5.68 1.08
N PHE A 124 -2.84 6.29 -0.08
CA PHE A 124 -3.62 7.44 -0.49
C PHE A 124 -5.13 7.11 -0.57
N LEU A 125 -5.48 5.96 -1.17
CA LEU A 125 -6.88 5.51 -1.24
C LEU A 125 -7.47 5.21 0.14
N GLU A 126 -6.70 4.63 1.06
CA GLU A 126 -7.12 4.43 2.45
C GLU A 126 -7.48 5.77 3.10
N VAL A 127 -6.56 6.72 3.09
CA VAL A 127 -6.74 8.03 3.75
C VAL A 127 -7.88 8.83 3.12
N MET A 128 -8.01 8.78 1.79
CA MET A 128 -9.09 9.47 1.09
C MET A 128 -10.43 8.74 1.17
N GLY A 129 -10.42 7.41 1.36
CA GLY A 129 -11.62 6.55 1.45
C GLY A 129 -12.23 6.49 2.85
N GLU A 130 -11.44 6.55 3.92
CA GLU A 130 -11.91 6.52 5.30
C GLU A 130 -12.85 7.72 5.60
N ASP A 131 -12.55 8.88 5.05
CA ASP A 131 -13.40 10.06 5.19
C ASP A 131 -14.69 10.03 4.33
N ALA A 132 -14.75 9.21 3.29
CA ALA A 132 -15.98 9.06 2.50
C ALA A 132 -17.07 8.26 3.23
N GLY A 133 -16.68 7.47 4.23
CA GLY A 133 -17.60 6.72 5.08
C GLY A 133 -18.26 7.55 6.17
N GLU A 134 -17.68 8.68 6.56
CA GLU A 134 -18.17 9.54 7.63
C GLU A 134 -19.21 10.59 7.13
N GLU A 135 -19.22 10.86 5.82
CA GLU A 135 -20.15 11.80 5.19
C GLU A 135 -21.49 11.14 4.74
N ALA A 136 -21.65 9.83 4.94
CA ALA A 136 -22.86 9.08 4.55
C ALA A 136 -23.82 8.77 5.72
N ALA A 137 -23.67 9.40 6.87
CA ALA A 137 -24.67 9.38 7.94
C ALA A 137 -25.59 10.58 7.85
N PRO A 138 -26.92 10.38 7.65
CA PRO A 138 -27.87 11.48 7.67
C PRO A 138 -28.05 12.07 9.08
#